data_0558664e6e09bd25fd0660237e27f795
#
_entry.id   0558664e6e09bd25fd0660237e27f795
#
_cell.length_a   1.000
_cell.length_b   1.000
_cell.length_c   1.000
_cell.angle_alpha   90.00
_cell.angle_beta   90.00
_cell.angle_gamma   90.00
#
_symmetry.space_group_name_H-M   'P 1'
#
loop_
_entity.id
_entity.type
_entity.pdbx_description
1 polymer ?
#
loop_
_entity_poly.entity_id
_entity_poly.type
_entity_poly.pdbx_seq_one_letter_code
_entity_poly.pdbx_strand_id
1 'polypeptide(L)'
;MIELKNSVDLQKQIPVITEKKLSQLLLVCTCILAAQTTNLSTAAKRMSKTLGKIIKFDAAYARLKRFFPTGNSIGILQFVCILAIKTFCQNSDCYLLLDRTNWKYGKVHINLLVIGLLYRDVFIPLVWLDLGRAGNSNSEQRLDLLDKLLNWWSLSGVPLPKLYIAGDREFIGFQWFKGLEERQIDYAMRIPASFKLELWFNGKIKDRKLGLKIIQRYLSISGKDSVEAVLMSELIVRLSAFDNDSSRGKAKYIFLMTNMDDITEASKFYRKRYKIEICFKHLKNSGLRLEELAVQGQHKIDLMFAALTLIYIMAIKKGIIHFEEVEPQEMKVFYDPKPYIAPAKSVFMQGFENLLATVFSFEEVFNEIVQLFKWIAKSQNPLYQHFYTLENFNVQ
;
A
#
# COMPACT_ATOMS: atom_id res chain seq x y z
N MET A 1 -1.01 -22.93 -25.56
CA MET A 1 -0.21 -22.25 -24.53
C MET A 1 0.46 -21.06 -25.20
N ILE A 2 0.47 -19.88 -24.61
CA ILE A 2 1.28 -18.78 -25.11
C ILE A 2 2.67 -19.04 -24.50
N GLU A 3 3.64 -19.42 -25.34
CA GLU A 3 5.02 -19.56 -24.89
C GLU A 3 5.57 -18.17 -24.59
N LEU A 4 5.92 -17.93 -23.37
CA LEU A 4 6.57 -16.70 -22.92
C LEU A 4 8.08 -16.83 -23.18
N LYS A 5 8.56 -16.38 -24.33
CA LYS A 5 10.00 -16.19 -24.55
C LYS A 5 10.52 -15.26 -23.45
N ASN A 6 11.45 -15.72 -22.61
CA ASN A 6 11.99 -15.05 -21.40
C ASN A 6 11.24 -15.28 -20.06
N SER A 7 10.25 -16.17 -19.99
CA SER A 7 9.62 -16.55 -18.70
C SER A 7 10.61 -17.21 -17.73
N VAL A 8 11.60 -17.91 -18.27
CA VAL A 8 12.65 -18.61 -17.50
C VAL A 8 13.46 -17.64 -16.65
N ASP A 9 13.77 -16.44 -17.16
CA ASP A 9 14.55 -15.45 -16.39
C ASP A 9 13.72 -14.80 -15.28
N LEU A 10 12.41 -14.60 -15.48
CA LEU A 10 11.50 -14.13 -14.45
C LEU A 10 11.33 -15.14 -13.32
N GLN A 11 11.22 -16.43 -13.65
CA GLN A 11 11.10 -17.51 -12.65
C GLN A 11 12.39 -17.70 -11.85
N LYS A 12 13.56 -17.54 -12.47
CA LYS A 12 14.85 -17.57 -11.75
C LYS A 12 14.93 -16.43 -10.70
N GLN A 13 14.36 -15.26 -10.99
CA GLN A 13 14.40 -14.11 -10.09
C GLN A 13 13.34 -14.18 -8.97
N ILE A 14 12.18 -14.77 -9.26
CA ILE A 14 11.10 -14.98 -8.29
C ILE A 14 10.53 -16.40 -8.46
N PRO A 15 11.14 -17.42 -7.86
CA PRO A 15 10.79 -18.82 -8.07
C PRO A 15 9.47 -19.28 -7.41
N VAL A 16 8.75 -18.37 -6.79
CA VAL A 16 7.50 -18.70 -6.04
C VAL A 16 6.28 -18.91 -6.94
N ILE A 17 6.36 -18.55 -8.23
CA ILE A 17 5.25 -18.67 -9.17
C ILE A 17 5.59 -19.58 -10.35
N THR A 18 4.66 -20.46 -10.76
CA THR A 18 4.82 -21.27 -11.96
C THR A 18 4.47 -20.46 -13.22
N GLU A 19 5.05 -20.84 -14.37
CA GLU A 19 4.77 -20.19 -15.66
C GLU A 19 3.27 -20.17 -15.99
N LYS A 20 2.55 -21.27 -15.71
CA LYS A 20 1.11 -21.37 -15.90
C LYS A 20 0.34 -20.33 -15.08
N LYS A 21 0.70 -20.17 -13.80
CA LYS A 21 0.06 -19.18 -12.90
C LYS A 21 0.38 -17.75 -13.31
N LEU A 22 1.64 -17.49 -13.70
CA LEU A 22 2.06 -16.20 -14.21
C LEU A 22 1.29 -15.84 -15.49
N SER A 23 1.20 -16.75 -16.46
CA SER A 23 0.42 -16.54 -17.68
C SER A 23 -1.07 -16.29 -17.41
N GLN A 24 -1.65 -16.93 -16.41
CA GLN A 24 -3.03 -16.68 -16.01
C GLN A 24 -3.20 -15.29 -15.37
N LEU A 25 -2.30 -14.90 -14.48
CA LEU A 25 -2.28 -13.56 -13.86
C LEU A 25 -2.18 -12.48 -14.93
N LEU A 26 -1.24 -12.61 -15.88
CA LEU A 26 -1.04 -11.66 -16.96
C LEU A 26 -2.27 -11.55 -17.88
N LEU A 27 -2.90 -12.69 -18.20
CA LEU A 27 -4.12 -12.68 -19.00
C LEU A 27 -5.24 -11.89 -18.32
N VAL A 28 -5.42 -12.10 -17.01
CA VAL A 28 -6.43 -11.34 -16.25
C VAL A 28 -6.08 -9.86 -16.21
N CYS A 29 -4.83 -9.49 -15.93
CA CYS A 29 -4.39 -8.10 -15.95
C CYS A 29 -4.65 -7.45 -17.32
N THR A 30 -4.30 -8.12 -18.42
CA THR A 30 -4.53 -7.61 -19.77
C THR A 30 -6.00 -7.39 -20.07
N CYS A 31 -6.86 -8.35 -19.68
CA CYS A 31 -8.31 -8.20 -19.90
C CYS A 31 -8.93 -7.12 -19.03
N ILE A 32 -8.45 -6.92 -17.80
CA ILE A 32 -8.89 -5.82 -16.91
C ILE A 32 -8.46 -4.47 -17.49
N LEU A 33 -7.22 -4.31 -17.92
CA LEU A 33 -6.74 -3.10 -18.56
C LEU A 33 -7.56 -2.75 -19.80
N ALA A 34 -7.80 -3.73 -20.71
CA ALA A 34 -8.59 -3.52 -21.91
C ALA A 34 -10.06 -3.22 -21.64
N ALA A 35 -10.61 -3.70 -20.53
CA ALA A 35 -12.01 -3.50 -20.15
C ALA A 35 -12.20 -2.33 -19.18
N GLN A 36 -11.13 -1.91 -18.50
CA GLN A 36 -11.15 -0.90 -17.42
C GLN A 36 -12.16 -1.22 -16.31
N THR A 37 -12.27 -2.50 -15.95
CA THR A 37 -13.18 -3.00 -14.90
C THR A 37 -12.76 -4.38 -14.42
N THR A 38 -13.07 -4.70 -13.17
CA THR A 38 -12.93 -6.04 -12.60
C THR A 38 -14.10 -6.98 -12.92
N ASN A 39 -15.12 -6.50 -13.63
CA ASN A 39 -16.24 -7.33 -14.06
C ASN A 39 -15.75 -8.35 -15.11
N LEU A 40 -15.66 -9.62 -14.73
CA LEU A 40 -15.13 -10.69 -15.58
C LEU A 40 -15.92 -10.90 -16.88
N SER A 41 -17.22 -10.65 -16.88
CA SER A 41 -18.04 -10.74 -18.10
C SER A 41 -17.64 -9.66 -19.10
N THR A 42 -17.47 -8.43 -18.63
CA THR A 42 -17.01 -7.30 -19.47
C THR A 42 -15.56 -7.52 -19.93
N ALA A 43 -14.68 -7.99 -19.06
CA ALA A 43 -13.29 -8.33 -19.37
C ALA A 43 -13.20 -9.46 -20.42
N ALA A 44 -14.07 -10.47 -20.35
CA ALA A 44 -14.11 -11.58 -21.32
C ALA A 44 -14.45 -11.11 -22.74
N LYS A 45 -15.31 -10.10 -22.89
CA LYS A 45 -15.66 -9.50 -24.20
C LYS A 45 -14.46 -8.84 -24.89
N ARG A 46 -13.44 -8.46 -24.14
CA ARG A 46 -12.20 -7.84 -24.68
C ARG A 46 -11.12 -8.86 -25.06
N MET A 47 -11.22 -10.11 -24.59
CA MET A 47 -10.19 -11.13 -24.74
C MET A 47 -9.82 -11.41 -26.20
N SER A 48 -10.80 -11.45 -27.11
CA SER A 48 -10.54 -11.70 -28.55
C SER A 48 -9.60 -10.64 -29.12
N LYS A 49 -9.89 -9.35 -28.85
CA LYS A 49 -9.04 -8.24 -29.29
C LYS A 49 -7.66 -8.31 -28.66
N THR A 50 -7.61 -8.57 -27.37
CA THR A 50 -6.36 -8.61 -26.58
C THR A 50 -5.39 -9.72 -27.00
N LEU A 51 -5.94 -10.88 -27.41
CA LEU A 51 -5.12 -12.02 -27.87
C LEU A 51 -4.94 -12.07 -29.39
N GLY A 52 -5.53 -11.14 -30.16
CA GLY A 52 -5.48 -11.15 -31.62
C GLY A 52 -6.11 -12.41 -32.25
N LYS A 53 -7.06 -13.07 -31.54
CA LYS A 53 -7.68 -14.32 -31.97
C LYS A 53 -9.18 -14.29 -31.69
N ILE A 54 -9.98 -14.84 -32.62
CA ILE A 54 -11.42 -14.99 -32.41
C ILE A 54 -11.68 -16.02 -31.33
N ILE A 55 -12.27 -15.60 -30.21
CA ILE A 55 -12.61 -16.47 -29.08
C ILE A 55 -14.07 -16.24 -28.75
N LYS A 56 -14.85 -17.33 -28.68
CA LYS A 56 -16.26 -17.29 -28.26
C LYS A 56 -16.35 -16.78 -26.81
N PHE A 57 -17.39 -16.01 -26.49
CA PHE A 57 -17.57 -15.40 -25.17
C PHE A 57 -17.48 -16.40 -24.04
N ASP A 58 -18.20 -17.52 -24.13
CA ASP A 58 -18.21 -18.55 -23.07
C ASP A 58 -16.82 -19.15 -22.81
N ALA A 59 -16.05 -19.37 -23.88
CA ALA A 59 -14.67 -19.84 -23.77
C ALA A 59 -13.75 -18.80 -23.12
N ALA A 60 -13.91 -17.53 -23.49
CA ALA A 60 -13.17 -16.42 -22.88
C ALA A 60 -13.49 -16.27 -21.40
N TYR A 61 -14.77 -16.28 -21.06
CA TYR A 61 -15.25 -16.18 -19.68
C TYR A 61 -14.80 -17.37 -18.81
N ALA A 62 -14.93 -18.60 -19.34
CA ALA A 62 -14.42 -19.79 -18.67
C ALA A 62 -12.91 -19.72 -18.46
N ARG A 63 -12.16 -19.13 -19.41
CA ARG A 63 -10.71 -18.95 -19.30
C ARG A 63 -10.32 -17.97 -18.19
N LEU A 64 -11.03 -16.84 -18.03
CA LEU A 64 -10.84 -15.93 -16.89
C LEU A 64 -11.21 -16.58 -15.57
N LYS A 65 -12.30 -17.36 -15.52
CA LYS A 65 -12.69 -18.09 -14.30
C LYS A 65 -11.63 -19.08 -13.81
N ARG A 66 -10.82 -19.64 -14.71
CA ARG A 66 -9.70 -20.55 -14.34
C ARG A 66 -8.58 -19.84 -13.57
N PHE A 67 -8.58 -18.52 -13.50
CA PHE A 67 -7.68 -17.75 -12.65
C PHE A 67 -7.99 -17.97 -11.16
N PHE A 68 -9.21 -18.35 -10.83
CA PHE A 68 -9.68 -18.59 -9.46
C PHE A 68 -9.78 -20.10 -9.14
N PRO A 69 -8.69 -20.87 -9.19
CA PRO A 69 -8.75 -22.29 -8.90
C PRO A 69 -9.09 -22.51 -7.43
N THR A 70 -9.76 -23.62 -7.15
CA THR A 70 -9.89 -24.17 -5.81
C THR A 70 -8.52 -24.72 -5.40
N GLY A 71 -7.75 -23.96 -4.61
CA GLY A 71 -6.43 -24.39 -4.15
C GLY A 71 -5.43 -23.23 -3.99
N ASN A 72 -4.21 -23.56 -3.62
CA ASN A 72 -3.17 -22.66 -3.18
C ASN A 72 -2.83 -21.53 -4.18
N SER A 73 -3.34 -20.32 -3.92
CA SER A 73 -3.04 -19.09 -4.65
C SER A 73 -1.83 -18.33 -4.11
N ILE A 74 -1.25 -18.83 -3.02
CA ILE A 74 -0.20 -18.15 -2.27
C ILE A 74 0.96 -17.72 -3.17
N GLY A 75 1.35 -18.51 -4.16
CA GLY A 75 2.44 -18.17 -5.08
C GLY A 75 2.18 -16.92 -5.92
N ILE A 76 0.92 -16.59 -6.26
CA ILE A 76 0.58 -15.35 -6.96
C ILE A 76 0.70 -14.16 -6.02
N LEU A 77 0.22 -14.28 -4.80
CA LEU A 77 0.31 -13.23 -3.80
C LEU A 77 1.76 -12.95 -3.41
N GLN A 78 2.54 -14.01 -3.17
CA GLN A 78 3.98 -13.93 -2.93
C GLN A 78 4.72 -13.25 -4.09
N PHE A 79 4.40 -13.64 -5.33
CA PHE A 79 5.01 -13.04 -6.51
C PHE A 79 4.81 -11.53 -6.55
N VAL A 80 3.58 -11.05 -6.35
CA VAL A 80 3.26 -9.62 -6.38
C VAL A 80 3.95 -8.87 -5.23
N CYS A 81 3.94 -9.44 -4.01
CA CYS A 81 4.62 -8.86 -2.86
C CYS A 81 6.15 -8.77 -3.08
N ILE A 82 6.78 -9.88 -3.47
CA ILE A 82 8.23 -9.94 -3.72
C ILE A 82 8.63 -9.00 -4.87
N LEU A 83 7.82 -8.94 -5.93
CA LEU A 83 8.04 -8.00 -7.02
C LEU A 83 8.00 -6.55 -6.52
N ALA A 84 7.02 -6.19 -5.70
CA ALA A 84 6.93 -4.86 -5.11
C ALA A 84 8.13 -4.54 -4.20
N ILE A 85 8.54 -5.47 -3.34
CA ILE A 85 9.73 -5.31 -2.48
C ILE A 85 10.98 -5.10 -3.32
N LYS A 86 11.25 -5.96 -4.30
CA LYS A 86 12.41 -5.83 -5.20
C LYS A 86 12.40 -4.52 -5.99
N THR A 87 11.21 -4.03 -6.33
CA THR A 87 11.05 -2.80 -7.13
C THR A 87 11.27 -1.53 -6.31
N PHE A 88 10.77 -1.49 -5.08
CA PHE A 88 10.63 -0.23 -4.34
C PHE A 88 11.42 -0.19 -3.02
N CYS A 89 11.91 -1.33 -2.49
CA CYS A 89 12.68 -1.36 -1.25
C CYS A 89 14.17 -1.49 -1.56
N GLN A 90 14.86 -0.36 -1.62
CA GLN A 90 16.27 -0.30 -1.98
C GLN A 90 17.10 0.22 -0.82
N ASN A 91 17.64 -0.67 0.01
CA ASN A 91 18.70 -0.42 1.01
C ASN A 91 18.55 0.82 1.92
N SER A 92 17.34 1.35 2.04
CA SER A 92 16.99 2.48 2.90
C SER A 92 15.85 2.07 3.84
N ASP A 93 15.70 2.78 4.92
CA ASP A 93 14.58 2.63 5.84
C ASP A 93 13.25 2.56 5.09
N CYS A 94 12.38 1.64 5.52
CA CYS A 94 11.10 1.42 4.88
C CYS A 94 9.93 1.84 5.77
N TYR A 95 9.09 2.70 5.24
CA TYR A 95 7.91 3.23 5.90
C TYR A 95 6.67 2.49 5.42
N LEU A 96 6.02 1.77 6.32
CA LEU A 96 4.82 0.99 6.06
C LEU A 96 3.57 1.77 6.49
N LEU A 97 2.50 1.62 5.74
CA LEU A 97 1.19 2.13 6.14
C LEU A 97 0.22 0.97 6.31
N LEU A 98 -0.63 1.07 7.33
CA LEU A 98 -1.67 0.10 7.66
C LEU A 98 -3.03 0.79 7.64
N ASP A 99 -3.95 0.27 6.84
CA ASP A 99 -5.34 0.73 6.81
C ASP A 99 -6.25 -0.35 6.22
N ARG A 100 -7.57 -0.09 6.22
CA ARG A 100 -8.58 -1.00 5.65
C ARG A 100 -9.32 -0.35 4.50
N THR A 101 -9.69 -1.17 3.53
CA THR A 101 -10.67 -0.79 2.52
C THR A 101 -11.82 -1.77 2.54
N ASN A 102 -13.05 -1.26 2.44
CA ASN A 102 -14.24 -2.09 2.48
C ASN A 102 -15.24 -1.70 1.40
N TRP A 103 -16.02 -2.68 0.97
CA TRP A 103 -17.18 -2.51 0.09
C TRP A 103 -18.16 -3.66 0.28
N LYS A 104 -19.29 -3.59 -0.40
CA LYS A 104 -20.31 -4.66 -0.39
C LYS A 104 -20.52 -5.21 -1.79
N TYR A 105 -20.61 -6.53 -1.90
CA TYR A 105 -21.12 -7.20 -3.07
C TYR A 105 -22.37 -7.98 -2.68
N GLY A 106 -23.56 -7.46 -3.03
CA GLY A 106 -24.83 -7.98 -2.54
C GLY A 106 -24.89 -7.91 -1.00
N LYS A 107 -25.04 -9.06 -0.36
CA LYS A 107 -25.06 -9.20 1.11
C LYS A 107 -23.68 -9.44 1.72
N VAL A 108 -22.65 -9.68 0.90
CA VAL A 108 -21.30 -10.01 1.36
C VAL A 108 -20.54 -8.71 1.66
N HIS A 109 -20.01 -8.61 2.87
CA HIS A 109 -19.08 -7.55 3.25
C HIS A 109 -17.65 -8.00 2.92
N ILE A 110 -16.94 -7.21 2.15
CA ILE A 110 -15.52 -7.37 1.88
C ILE A 110 -14.80 -6.29 2.66
N ASN A 111 -13.79 -6.67 3.42
CA ASN A 111 -13.09 -5.78 4.34
C ASN A 111 -11.62 -6.16 4.38
N LEU A 112 -10.83 -5.56 3.48
CA LEU A 112 -9.42 -5.86 3.35
C LEU A 112 -8.60 -5.00 4.30
N LEU A 113 -7.89 -5.64 5.23
CA LEU A 113 -6.79 -5.07 5.98
C LEU A 113 -5.55 -5.14 5.10
N VAL A 114 -4.87 -4.01 4.89
CA VAL A 114 -3.74 -3.91 3.95
C VAL A 114 -2.54 -3.29 4.64
N ILE A 115 -1.38 -3.93 4.50
CA ILE A 115 -0.06 -3.33 4.80
C ILE A 115 0.66 -3.11 3.48
N GLY A 116 1.24 -1.93 3.31
CA GLY A 116 2.03 -1.62 2.12
C GLY A 116 3.09 -0.57 2.40
N LEU A 117 3.94 -0.38 1.42
CA LEU A 117 5.09 0.51 1.45
C LEU A 117 4.69 1.94 1.04
N LEU A 118 5.16 2.92 1.78
CA LEU A 118 5.19 4.30 1.33
C LEU A 118 6.50 4.52 0.55
N TYR A 119 6.41 4.55 -0.77
CA TYR A 119 7.54 4.84 -1.64
C TYR A 119 7.41 6.25 -2.20
N ARG A 120 8.33 7.14 -1.79
CA ARG A 120 8.20 8.58 -2.08
C ARG A 120 6.83 9.06 -1.59
N ASP A 121 5.95 9.53 -2.43
CA ASP A 121 4.59 9.96 -2.06
C ASP A 121 3.50 9.03 -2.58
N VAL A 122 3.82 7.77 -2.84
CA VAL A 122 2.90 6.75 -3.34
C VAL A 122 2.84 5.57 -2.37
N PHE A 123 1.64 5.05 -2.14
CA PHE A 123 1.46 3.81 -1.37
C PHE A 123 1.44 2.60 -2.31
N ILE A 124 2.22 1.56 -1.99
CA ILE A 124 2.30 0.30 -2.73
C ILE A 124 1.80 -0.84 -1.84
N PRO A 125 0.67 -1.49 -2.13
CA PRO A 125 0.21 -2.64 -1.37
C PRO A 125 1.23 -3.79 -1.40
N LEU A 126 1.52 -4.41 -0.24
CA LEU A 126 2.42 -5.55 -0.12
C LEU A 126 1.69 -6.82 0.28
N VAL A 127 0.94 -6.75 1.37
CA VAL A 127 0.15 -7.87 1.91
C VAL A 127 -1.23 -7.41 2.34
N TRP A 128 -2.20 -8.34 2.33
CA TRP A 128 -3.57 -8.07 2.75
C TRP A 128 -4.25 -9.30 3.33
N LEU A 129 -5.32 -9.05 4.06
CA LEU A 129 -6.19 -10.03 4.67
C LEU A 129 -7.65 -9.56 4.56
N ASP A 130 -8.52 -10.34 3.94
CA ASP A 130 -9.97 -10.09 4.03
C ASP A 130 -10.46 -10.57 5.40
N LEU A 131 -11.01 -9.65 6.17
CA LEU A 131 -11.58 -9.96 7.48
C LEU A 131 -12.90 -10.72 7.40
N GLY A 132 -13.50 -10.83 6.21
CA GLY A 132 -14.77 -11.56 5.96
C GLY A 132 -15.98 -11.01 6.72
N ARG A 133 -15.84 -9.88 7.41
CA ARG A 133 -16.89 -9.26 8.24
C ARG A 133 -16.70 -7.74 8.30
N ALA A 134 -17.76 -7.05 8.67
CA ALA A 134 -17.67 -5.64 9.03
C ALA A 134 -16.94 -5.47 10.38
N GLY A 135 -16.38 -4.30 10.59
CA GLY A 135 -15.70 -3.94 11.85
C GLY A 135 -14.18 -4.01 11.79
N ASN A 136 -13.54 -3.77 12.93
CA ASN A 136 -12.11 -3.60 13.02
C ASN A 136 -11.36 -4.94 13.11
N SER A 137 -10.09 -4.93 12.70
CA SER A 137 -9.16 -6.03 12.95
C SER A 137 -8.75 -6.06 14.43
N ASN A 138 -8.42 -7.24 14.93
CA ASN A 138 -7.78 -7.41 16.24
C ASN A 138 -6.24 -7.39 16.12
N SER A 139 -5.55 -7.42 17.25
CA SER A 139 -4.08 -7.39 17.30
C SER A 139 -3.46 -8.63 16.66
N GLU A 140 -4.01 -9.80 16.88
CA GLU A 140 -3.56 -11.07 16.31
C GLU A 140 -3.58 -11.03 14.77
N GLN A 141 -4.71 -10.65 14.18
CA GLN A 141 -4.83 -10.52 12.71
C GLN A 141 -3.81 -9.55 12.10
N ARG A 142 -3.47 -8.48 12.82
CA ARG A 142 -2.46 -7.50 12.38
C ARG A 142 -1.06 -8.08 12.46
N LEU A 143 -0.74 -8.77 13.56
CA LEU A 143 0.56 -9.43 13.76
C LEU A 143 0.75 -10.57 12.76
N ASP A 144 -0.26 -11.41 12.52
CA ASP A 144 -0.22 -12.46 11.52
C ASP A 144 0.03 -11.90 10.11
N LEU A 145 -0.62 -10.78 9.78
CA LEU A 145 -0.40 -10.12 8.49
C LEU A 145 1.00 -9.53 8.38
N LEU A 146 1.53 -8.98 9.46
CA LEU A 146 2.89 -8.47 9.54
C LEU A 146 3.91 -9.60 9.43
N ASP A 147 3.73 -10.71 10.13
CA ASP A 147 4.60 -11.89 10.06
C ASP A 147 4.60 -12.51 8.67
N LYS A 148 3.44 -12.52 8.01
CA LYS A 148 3.33 -12.89 6.59
C LYS A 148 4.19 -11.99 5.70
N LEU A 149 4.18 -10.66 5.93
CA LEU A 149 5.03 -9.73 5.19
C LEU A 149 6.51 -10.01 5.44
N LEU A 150 6.93 -10.15 6.70
CA LEU A 150 8.33 -10.40 7.07
C LEU A 150 8.84 -11.72 6.48
N ASN A 151 8.02 -12.76 6.50
CA ASN A 151 8.34 -14.04 5.87
C ASN A 151 8.50 -13.90 4.33
N TRP A 152 7.59 -13.19 3.68
CA TRP A 152 7.71 -12.98 2.23
C TRP A 152 8.85 -12.03 1.87
N TRP A 153 9.20 -11.10 2.77
CA TRP A 153 10.39 -10.26 2.63
C TRP A 153 11.67 -11.11 2.61
N SER A 154 11.80 -12.05 3.53
CA SER A 154 12.95 -12.97 3.56
C SER A 154 13.08 -13.78 2.27
N LEU A 155 11.96 -14.20 1.68
CA LEU A 155 11.94 -14.90 0.39
C LEU A 155 12.34 -14.01 -0.81
N SER A 156 12.26 -12.70 -0.65
CA SER A 156 12.63 -11.76 -1.73
C SER A 156 14.13 -11.71 -1.99
N GLY A 157 14.95 -12.09 -1.03
CA GLY A 157 16.41 -11.92 -1.07
C GLY A 157 16.87 -10.46 -0.91
N VAL A 158 15.94 -9.52 -0.67
CA VAL A 158 16.27 -8.14 -0.31
C VAL A 158 16.53 -8.07 1.19
N PRO A 159 17.66 -7.50 1.64
CA PRO A 159 17.93 -7.32 3.06
C PRO A 159 16.77 -6.59 3.75
N LEU A 160 16.40 -7.02 4.96
CA LEU A 160 15.35 -6.36 5.73
C LEU A 160 15.91 -5.04 6.30
N PRO A 161 15.39 -3.88 5.89
CA PRO A 161 15.83 -2.60 6.43
C PRO A 161 15.17 -2.31 7.78
N LYS A 162 15.50 -1.19 8.40
CA LYS A 162 14.70 -0.66 9.52
C LYS A 162 13.29 -0.38 9.02
N LEU A 163 12.29 -0.88 9.74
CA LEU A 163 10.88 -0.72 9.41
C LEU A 163 10.20 0.26 10.36
N TYR A 164 9.36 1.10 9.78
CA TYR A 164 8.46 2.01 10.48
C TYR A 164 7.04 1.74 10.00
N ILE A 165 6.05 1.78 10.91
CA ILE A 165 4.65 1.56 10.53
C ILE A 165 3.73 2.67 11.07
N ALA A 166 2.85 3.21 10.23
CA ALA A 166 1.84 4.17 10.64
C ALA A 166 0.41 3.65 10.40
N GLY A 167 -0.48 3.97 11.32
CA GLY A 167 -1.89 3.58 11.24
C GLY A 167 -2.82 4.59 11.92
N ASP A 168 -4.12 4.52 11.60
CA ASP A 168 -5.11 5.38 12.23
C ASP A 168 -5.54 4.82 13.60
N ARG A 169 -6.39 5.57 14.29
CA ARG A 169 -6.90 5.34 15.65
C ARG A 169 -7.60 3.98 15.88
N GLU A 170 -7.89 3.23 14.85
CA GLU A 170 -8.43 1.87 14.98
C GLU A 170 -7.34 0.82 15.21
N PHE A 171 -6.08 1.12 14.84
CA PHE A 171 -4.94 0.21 14.95
C PHE A 171 -4.18 0.42 16.26
N ILE A 172 -4.91 0.40 17.37
CA ILE A 172 -4.36 0.54 18.72
C ILE A 172 -4.56 -0.76 19.49
N GLY A 173 -3.77 -0.96 20.54
CA GLY A 173 -3.87 -2.09 21.44
C GLY A 173 -2.50 -2.49 21.99
N PHE A 174 -2.45 -2.85 23.28
CA PHE A 174 -1.19 -3.20 23.95
C PHE A 174 -0.46 -4.34 23.24
N GLN A 175 -1.15 -5.43 22.91
CA GLN A 175 -0.55 -6.58 22.23
C GLN A 175 -0.02 -6.22 20.84
N TRP A 176 -0.65 -5.30 20.16
CA TRP A 176 -0.18 -4.80 18.87
C TRP A 176 1.13 -4.03 19.02
N PHE A 177 1.21 -3.08 19.95
CA PHE A 177 2.42 -2.30 20.18
C PHE A 177 3.58 -3.16 20.71
N LYS A 178 3.31 -4.06 21.66
CA LYS A 178 4.29 -5.02 22.16
C LYS A 178 4.83 -5.89 21.02
N GLY A 179 3.94 -6.42 20.18
CA GLY A 179 4.33 -7.23 19.03
C GLY A 179 5.16 -6.46 17.98
N LEU A 180 4.96 -5.16 17.82
CA LEU A 180 5.82 -4.32 16.98
C LEU A 180 7.22 -4.16 17.59
N GLU A 181 7.33 -3.89 18.89
CA GLU A 181 8.61 -3.74 19.56
C GLU A 181 9.41 -5.04 19.60
N GLU A 182 8.76 -6.19 19.83
CA GLU A 182 9.38 -7.51 19.75
C GLU A 182 9.98 -7.80 18.35
N ARG A 183 9.43 -7.17 17.29
CA ARG A 183 9.92 -7.26 15.92
C ARG A 183 10.85 -6.11 15.53
N GLN A 184 11.20 -5.24 16.49
CA GLN A 184 12.05 -4.05 16.27
C GLN A 184 11.50 -3.11 15.17
N ILE A 185 10.17 -2.97 15.13
CA ILE A 185 9.47 -2.08 14.20
C ILE A 185 9.03 -0.84 14.96
N ASP A 186 9.48 0.32 14.49
CA ASP A 186 9.05 1.59 15.04
C ASP A 186 7.67 1.97 14.48
N TYR A 187 6.92 2.73 15.25
CA TYR A 187 5.56 3.07 14.85
C TYR A 187 5.18 4.52 15.13
N ALA A 188 4.23 5.00 14.34
CA ALA A 188 3.56 6.30 14.51
C ALA A 188 2.05 6.08 14.38
N MET A 189 1.34 5.97 15.53
CA MET A 189 -0.08 5.61 15.57
C MET A 189 -0.92 6.75 16.11
N ARG A 190 -1.96 7.12 15.37
CA ARG A 190 -2.97 8.02 15.91
C ARG A 190 -3.76 7.33 16.99
N ILE A 191 -3.98 8.03 18.10
CA ILE A 191 -4.79 7.55 19.21
C ILE A 191 -6.04 8.43 19.40
N PRO A 192 -7.18 7.85 19.82
CA PRO A 192 -8.38 8.63 20.09
C PRO A 192 -8.21 9.48 21.36
N ALA A 193 -8.85 10.63 21.42
CA ALA A 193 -8.78 11.54 22.56
C ALA A 193 -9.24 10.91 23.91
N SER A 194 -9.99 9.81 23.83
CA SER A 194 -10.44 9.02 24.98
C SER A 194 -9.42 7.99 25.47
N PHE A 195 -8.28 7.84 24.76
CA PHE A 195 -7.25 6.88 25.13
C PHE A 195 -6.66 7.24 26.50
N LYS A 196 -6.49 6.24 27.36
CA LYS A 196 -6.00 6.42 28.72
C LYS A 196 -4.60 5.86 28.81
N LEU A 197 -3.68 6.64 29.34
CA LEU A 197 -2.28 6.32 29.51
C LEU A 197 -1.84 6.58 30.94
N GLU A 198 -0.87 5.84 31.38
CA GLU A 198 -0.13 6.08 32.61
C GLU A 198 1.05 6.98 32.26
N LEU A 199 1.12 8.15 32.88
CA LEU A 199 2.22 9.08 32.60
C LEU A 199 3.39 8.83 33.56
N TRP A 200 4.59 8.81 32.97
CA TRP A 200 5.83 8.80 33.71
C TRP A 200 6.22 10.25 34.09
N PHE A 201 6.17 10.56 35.36
CA PHE A 201 6.58 11.87 35.87
C PHE A 201 7.63 11.71 36.96
N ASN A 202 8.84 12.29 36.77
CA ASN A 202 9.94 12.30 37.73
C ASN A 202 10.26 10.91 38.33
N GLY A 203 10.37 9.90 37.48
CA GLY A 203 10.72 8.54 37.92
C GLY A 203 9.61 7.78 38.66
N LYS A 204 8.39 8.31 38.71
CA LYS A 204 7.24 7.65 39.35
C LYS A 204 6.05 7.56 38.41
N ILE A 205 5.46 6.36 38.32
CA ILE A 205 4.17 6.18 37.67
C ILE A 205 3.12 6.88 38.53
N LYS A 206 2.49 7.93 38.00
CA LYS A 206 1.31 8.48 38.63
C LYS A 206 0.09 7.74 38.09
N ASP A 207 -0.59 7.03 38.95
CA ASP A 207 -1.81 6.22 38.70
C ASP A 207 -3.02 7.00 38.16
N ARG A 208 -2.83 8.14 37.58
CA ARG A 208 -3.90 8.92 36.96
C ARG A 208 -3.92 8.67 35.47
N LYS A 209 -4.90 7.92 35.02
CA LYS A 209 -5.32 7.86 33.62
C LYS A 209 -5.66 9.25 33.12
N LEU A 210 -4.63 9.99 32.69
CA LEU A 210 -4.81 11.36 32.20
C LEU A 210 -5.40 11.34 30.80
N GLY A 211 -6.47 12.11 30.59
CA GLY A 211 -7.02 12.34 29.26
C GLY A 211 -6.05 13.13 28.38
N LEU A 212 -5.96 12.81 27.09
CA LEU A 212 -5.03 13.44 26.14
C LEU A 212 -5.17 14.97 26.05
N LYS A 213 -6.32 15.54 26.41
CA LYS A 213 -6.49 17.00 26.50
C LYS A 213 -5.57 17.65 27.55
N ILE A 214 -5.30 16.94 28.64
CA ILE A 214 -4.37 17.42 29.69
C ILE A 214 -2.94 17.39 29.15
N ILE A 215 -2.58 16.33 28.41
CA ILE A 215 -1.29 16.21 27.75
C ILE A 215 -1.10 17.35 26.74
N GLN A 216 -2.08 17.61 25.89
CA GLN A 216 -2.04 18.72 24.92
C GLN A 216 -1.83 20.06 25.61
N ARG A 217 -2.57 20.32 26.71
CA ARG A 217 -2.40 21.54 27.49
C ARG A 217 -0.99 21.63 28.13
N TYR A 218 -0.47 20.52 28.63
CA TYR A 218 0.89 20.45 29.19
C TYR A 218 1.93 20.77 28.11
N LEU A 219 1.85 20.17 26.93
CA LEU A 219 2.75 20.44 25.81
C LEU A 219 2.70 21.90 25.38
N SER A 220 1.51 22.49 25.28
CA SER A 220 1.32 23.91 24.95
C SER A 220 1.94 24.85 25.97
N ILE A 221 1.91 24.52 27.27
CA ILE A 221 2.46 25.36 28.33
C ILE A 221 3.97 25.18 28.47
N SER A 222 4.46 23.93 28.34
CA SER A 222 5.87 23.60 28.53
C SER A 222 6.74 23.91 27.32
N GLY A 223 6.14 24.19 26.15
CA GLY A 223 6.86 24.36 24.90
C GLY A 223 7.54 23.09 24.39
N LYS A 224 7.18 21.90 24.93
CA LYS A 224 7.70 20.61 24.51
C LYS A 224 6.89 20.02 23.37
N ASP A 225 7.56 19.35 22.45
CA ASP A 225 6.92 18.69 21.30
C ASP A 225 6.33 17.33 21.65
N SER A 226 6.80 16.69 22.74
CA SER A 226 6.32 15.40 23.20
C SER A 226 6.47 15.20 24.70
N VAL A 227 5.77 14.20 25.20
CA VAL A 227 5.87 13.71 26.59
C VAL A 227 6.02 12.20 26.58
N GLU A 228 6.89 11.68 27.44
CA GLU A 228 7.00 10.24 27.65
C GLU A 228 5.84 9.72 28.50
N ALA A 229 5.35 8.55 28.16
CA ALA A 229 4.29 7.84 28.85
C ALA A 229 4.63 6.34 28.90
N VAL A 230 3.98 5.65 29.81
CA VAL A 230 4.08 4.20 29.91
C VAL A 230 2.73 3.57 29.59
N LEU A 231 2.73 2.60 28.71
CA LEU A 231 1.55 1.83 28.36
C LEU A 231 1.57 0.50 29.11
N MET A 232 0.54 0.26 29.93
CA MET A 232 0.39 -0.97 30.72
C MET A 232 1.62 -1.34 31.57
N SER A 233 2.33 -0.33 32.08
CA SER A 233 3.53 -0.47 32.92
C SER A 233 4.72 -1.20 32.25
N GLU A 234 4.67 -1.41 30.92
CA GLU A 234 5.72 -2.13 30.19
C GLU A 234 6.37 -1.31 29.08
N LEU A 235 5.57 -0.64 28.24
CA LEU A 235 6.09 0.00 27.03
C LEU A 235 6.26 1.51 27.25
N ILE A 236 7.47 1.99 27.01
CA ILE A 236 7.77 3.44 27.02
C ILE A 236 7.41 4.00 25.65
N VAL A 237 6.54 4.99 25.62
CA VAL A 237 6.05 5.62 24.39
C VAL A 237 6.17 7.13 24.48
N ARG A 238 6.28 7.80 23.36
CA ARG A 238 6.19 9.26 23.24
C ARG A 238 4.84 9.66 22.71
N LEU A 239 4.26 10.70 23.32
CA LEU A 239 2.98 11.27 22.93
C LEU A 239 3.19 12.69 22.45
N SER A 240 2.57 13.00 21.32
CA SER A 240 2.50 14.35 20.77
C SER A 240 1.07 14.74 20.44
N ALA A 241 0.84 16.05 20.37
CA ALA A 241 -0.44 16.62 19.93
C ALA A 241 -0.14 17.75 18.94
N PHE A 242 -0.62 17.66 17.72
CA PHE A 242 -0.47 18.70 16.72
C PHE A 242 -1.79 19.05 16.05
N ASP A 243 -1.85 20.25 15.48
CA ASP A 243 -3.07 20.75 14.87
C ASP A 243 -3.51 19.87 13.70
N ASN A 244 -4.81 19.65 13.63
CA ASN A 244 -5.43 18.99 12.51
C ASN A 244 -5.72 20.02 11.42
N ASP A 245 -4.81 20.15 10.46
CA ASP A 245 -4.91 21.12 9.36
C ASP A 245 -6.10 20.85 8.41
N SER A 246 -6.72 19.68 8.51
CA SER A 246 -7.93 19.40 7.75
C SER A 246 -9.12 20.16 8.32
N SER A 247 -9.51 21.25 7.67
CA SER A 247 -10.67 22.10 8.05
C SER A 247 -12.01 21.33 8.13
N ARG A 248 -12.05 20.11 7.65
CA ARG A 248 -13.22 19.21 7.63
C ARG A 248 -13.32 18.31 8.85
N GLY A 249 -12.29 18.26 9.70
CA GLY A 249 -12.26 17.38 10.87
C GLY A 249 -12.91 18.03 12.09
N LYS A 250 -13.81 17.30 12.76
CA LYS A 250 -14.40 17.71 14.05
C LYS A 250 -13.38 17.79 15.19
N ALA A 251 -12.19 17.23 15.04
CA ALA A 251 -11.14 17.21 16.05
C ALA A 251 -10.10 18.29 15.74
N LYS A 252 -9.89 19.22 16.67
CA LYS A 252 -8.90 20.29 16.56
C LYS A 252 -7.45 19.75 16.56
N TYR A 253 -7.21 18.65 17.27
CA TYR A 253 -5.88 18.07 17.45
C TYR A 253 -5.83 16.62 16.99
N ILE A 254 -4.68 16.22 16.45
CA ILE A 254 -4.27 14.83 16.23
C ILE A 254 -3.34 14.46 17.39
N PHE A 255 -3.68 13.37 18.09
CA PHE A 255 -2.82 12.78 19.11
C PHE A 255 -2.06 11.62 18.49
N LEU A 256 -0.74 11.67 18.58
CA LEU A 256 0.16 10.66 18.05
C LEU A 256 0.88 9.95 19.20
N MET A 257 0.96 8.64 19.10
CA MET A 257 1.78 7.80 19.96
C MET A 257 2.85 7.10 19.11
N THR A 258 4.09 7.11 19.58
CA THR A 258 5.24 6.56 18.86
C THR A 258 6.31 6.07 19.82
N ASN A 259 7.11 5.10 19.37
CA ASN A 259 8.37 4.72 20.00
C ASN A 259 9.60 5.31 19.25
N MET A 260 9.38 6.04 18.16
CA MET A 260 10.46 6.72 17.44
C MET A 260 11.10 7.82 18.31
N ASP A 261 12.40 8.01 18.16
CA ASP A 261 13.13 9.04 18.91
C ASP A 261 12.80 10.45 18.44
N ASP A 262 12.69 10.65 17.12
CA ASP A 262 12.32 11.95 16.54
C ASP A 262 10.80 12.04 16.35
N ILE A 263 10.16 12.84 17.21
CA ILE A 263 8.72 13.10 17.15
C ILE A 263 8.32 13.90 15.91
N THR A 264 9.22 14.73 15.39
CA THR A 264 8.97 15.51 14.18
C THR A 264 8.92 14.61 12.96
N GLU A 265 9.86 13.67 12.87
CA GLU A 265 9.86 12.63 11.84
C GLU A 265 8.61 11.75 11.94
N ALA A 266 8.28 11.26 13.13
CA ALA A 266 7.06 10.48 13.38
C ALA A 266 5.80 11.21 12.92
N SER A 267 5.71 12.52 13.20
CA SER A 267 4.58 13.36 12.81
C SER A 267 4.51 13.56 11.29
N LYS A 268 5.64 13.82 10.64
CA LYS A 268 5.75 13.93 9.17
C LYS A 268 5.36 12.61 8.50
N PHE A 269 5.85 11.50 9.04
CA PHE A 269 5.52 10.17 8.54
C PHE A 269 4.01 9.88 8.68
N TYR A 270 3.44 10.09 9.87
CA TYR A 270 2.02 9.89 10.08
C TYR A 270 1.16 10.74 9.13
N ARG A 271 1.54 11.99 8.88
CA ARG A 271 0.81 12.86 7.94
C ARG A 271 0.74 12.28 6.52
N LYS A 272 1.69 11.43 6.13
CA LYS A 272 1.67 10.73 4.83
C LYS A 272 0.72 9.52 4.78
N ARG A 273 0.13 9.11 5.91
CA ARG A 273 -0.79 7.96 5.98
C ARG A 273 -1.94 8.04 4.97
N TYR A 274 -2.46 9.23 4.67
CA TYR A 274 -3.58 9.38 3.73
C TYR A 274 -3.25 8.88 2.30
N LYS A 275 -1.99 8.62 1.96
CA LYS A 275 -1.58 8.06 0.66
C LYS A 275 -2.16 6.66 0.43
N ILE A 276 -2.43 5.91 1.50
CA ILE A 276 -3.14 4.63 1.39
C ILE A 276 -4.60 4.82 0.94
N GLU A 277 -5.27 5.86 1.41
CA GLU A 277 -6.64 6.20 1.01
C GLU A 277 -6.69 6.61 -0.48
N ILE A 278 -5.66 7.33 -0.96
CA ILE A 278 -5.52 7.67 -2.38
C ILE A 278 -5.36 6.40 -3.23
N CYS A 279 -4.52 5.45 -2.80
CA CYS A 279 -4.39 4.17 -3.49
C CYS A 279 -5.73 3.44 -3.56
N PHE A 280 -6.46 3.33 -2.46
CA PHE A 280 -7.77 2.70 -2.45
C PHE A 280 -8.77 3.40 -3.39
N LYS A 281 -8.74 4.73 -3.44
CA LYS A 281 -9.53 5.50 -4.39
C LYS A 281 -9.17 5.16 -5.84
N HIS A 282 -7.89 5.03 -6.16
CA HIS A 282 -7.44 4.62 -7.49
C HIS A 282 -7.94 3.22 -7.85
N LEU A 283 -7.79 2.25 -6.95
CA LEU A 283 -8.24 0.88 -7.18
C LEU A 283 -9.77 0.78 -7.34
N LYS A 284 -10.54 1.61 -6.65
CA LYS A 284 -12.00 1.61 -6.70
C LYS A 284 -12.59 2.35 -7.90
N ASN A 285 -11.97 3.44 -8.33
CA ASN A 285 -12.60 4.36 -9.29
C ASN A 285 -11.84 4.50 -10.61
N SER A 286 -10.54 4.66 -10.60
CA SER A 286 -9.74 5.14 -11.71
C SER A 286 -9.48 4.08 -12.80
N GLY A 287 -10.53 3.51 -13.37
CA GLY A 287 -10.44 2.51 -14.46
C GLY A 287 -10.13 1.09 -14.00
N LEU A 288 -9.94 0.85 -12.70
CA LEU A 288 -9.76 -0.50 -12.14
C LEU A 288 -11.06 -1.06 -11.54
N ARG A 289 -11.89 -0.19 -10.96
CA ARG A 289 -13.25 -0.48 -10.49
C ARG A 289 -13.34 -1.75 -9.63
N LEU A 290 -12.51 -1.80 -8.57
CA LEU A 290 -12.44 -2.93 -7.64
C LEU A 290 -13.83 -3.34 -7.10
N GLU A 291 -14.72 -2.39 -6.88
CA GLU A 291 -16.06 -2.65 -6.32
C GLU A 291 -17.03 -3.31 -7.32
N GLU A 292 -16.71 -3.34 -8.64
CA GLU A 292 -17.46 -4.10 -9.64
C GLU A 292 -17.10 -5.59 -9.66
N LEU A 293 -16.21 -6.03 -8.77
CA LEU A 293 -15.78 -7.41 -8.63
C LEU A 293 -16.95 -8.30 -8.18
N ALA A 294 -17.50 -9.05 -9.10
CA ALA A 294 -18.64 -9.94 -8.90
C ALA A 294 -18.19 -11.36 -8.52
N VAL A 295 -17.35 -11.51 -7.48
CA VAL A 295 -16.93 -12.81 -6.96
C VAL A 295 -17.09 -12.88 -5.45
N GLN A 296 -17.29 -14.08 -4.94
CA GLN A 296 -17.41 -14.37 -3.51
C GLN A 296 -16.28 -15.30 -3.06
N GLY A 297 -15.89 -15.15 -1.80
CA GLY A 297 -14.85 -15.96 -1.17
C GLY A 297 -13.49 -15.26 -1.17
N GLN A 298 -12.87 -15.27 0.01
CA GLN A 298 -11.61 -14.60 0.33
C GLN A 298 -10.53 -14.86 -0.73
N HIS A 299 -10.32 -16.11 -1.08
CA HIS A 299 -9.33 -16.53 -2.06
C HIS A 299 -9.46 -15.81 -3.43
N LYS A 300 -10.70 -15.61 -3.92
CA LYS A 300 -10.93 -14.96 -5.22
C LYS A 300 -10.70 -13.46 -5.13
N ILE A 301 -11.07 -12.88 -3.99
CA ILE A 301 -10.83 -11.46 -3.68
C ILE A 301 -9.32 -11.22 -3.60
N ASP A 302 -8.60 -12.07 -2.89
CA ASP A 302 -7.14 -11.99 -2.75
C ASP A 302 -6.43 -12.03 -4.11
N LEU A 303 -6.82 -12.97 -4.98
CA LEU A 303 -6.24 -13.09 -6.32
C LEU A 303 -6.55 -11.88 -7.20
N MET A 304 -7.77 -11.36 -7.13
CA MET A 304 -8.12 -10.14 -7.89
C MET A 304 -7.38 -8.93 -7.36
N PHE A 305 -7.27 -8.78 -6.05
CA PHE A 305 -6.51 -7.69 -5.45
C PHE A 305 -5.03 -7.78 -5.84
N ALA A 306 -4.45 -9.00 -5.95
CA ALA A 306 -3.10 -9.20 -6.48
C ALA A 306 -2.97 -8.75 -7.93
N ALA A 307 -3.94 -9.09 -8.80
CA ALA A 307 -3.94 -8.65 -10.19
C ALA A 307 -4.00 -7.11 -10.30
N LEU A 308 -4.86 -6.47 -9.51
CA LEU A 308 -4.98 -5.01 -9.47
C LEU A 308 -3.72 -4.35 -8.90
N THR A 309 -3.11 -4.94 -7.87
CA THR A 309 -1.83 -4.47 -7.32
C THR A 309 -0.73 -4.53 -8.36
N LEU A 310 -0.67 -5.59 -9.16
CA LEU A 310 0.31 -5.69 -10.26
C LEU A 310 0.09 -4.61 -11.32
N ILE A 311 -1.14 -4.37 -11.75
CA ILE A 311 -1.48 -3.27 -12.67
C ILE A 311 -1.10 -1.92 -12.04
N TYR A 312 -1.37 -1.74 -10.76
CA TYR A 312 -1.04 -0.52 -10.02
C TYR A 312 0.48 -0.28 -10.00
N ILE A 313 1.28 -1.30 -9.72
CA ILE A 313 2.76 -1.24 -9.73
C ILE A 313 3.28 -0.83 -11.12
N MET A 314 2.74 -1.43 -12.19
CA MET A 314 3.13 -1.06 -13.56
C MET A 314 2.79 0.40 -13.88
N ALA A 315 1.61 0.85 -13.48
CA ALA A 315 1.19 2.24 -13.65
C ALA A 315 2.08 3.21 -12.86
N ILE A 316 2.36 2.90 -11.59
CA ILE A 316 3.25 3.73 -10.75
C ILE A 316 4.63 3.85 -11.40
N LYS A 317 5.24 2.75 -11.85
CA LYS A 317 6.54 2.80 -12.53
C LYS A 317 6.48 3.73 -13.76
N LYS A 318 5.47 3.56 -14.63
CA LYS A 318 5.34 4.42 -15.82
C LYS A 318 5.13 5.89 -15.46
N GLY A 319 4.36 6.16 -14.40
CA GLY A 319 4.18 7.50 -13.89
C GLY A 319 5.48 8.11 -13.37
N ILE A 320 6.25 7.36 -12.58
CA ILE A 320 7.55 7.82 -12.09
C ILE A 320 8.47 8.16 -13.25
N ILE A 321 8.64 7.26 -14.22
CA ILE A 321 9.48 7.48 -15.40
C ILE A 321 9.01 8.72 -16.16
N HIS A 322 7.71 8.89 -16.36
CA HIS A 322 7.17 10.06 -17.04
C HIS A 322 7.50 11.37 -16.31
N PHE A 323 7.37 11.40 -14.97
CA PHE A 323 7.69 12.58 -14.17
C PHE A 323 9.20 12.88 -14.11
N GLU A 324 10.06 11.89 -14.37
CA GLU A 324 11.51 12.03 -14.37
C GLU A 324 12.08 12.43 -15.74
N GLU A 325 11.50 11.92 -16.83
CA GLU A 325 12.05 12.02 -18.18
C GLU A 325 11.35 13.04 -19.06
N VAL A 326 10.13 13.47 -18.68
CA VAL A 326 9.33 14.37 -19.51
C VAL A 326 9.28 15.77 -18.90
N GLU A 327 9.43 16.77 -19.74
CA GLU A 327 9.41 18.20 -19.43
C GLU A 327 8.19 18.71 -18.64
N PRO A 328 8.21 19.95 -18.14
CA PRO A 328 7.45 20.36 -16.96
C PRO A 328 5.99 19.95 -17.00
N GLN A 329 5.61 19.21 -15.99
CA GLN A 329 4.26 18.73 -15.78
C GLN A 329 3.28 19.92 -15.78
N GLU A 330 2.11 19.74 -16.38
CA GLU A 330 1.03 20.71 -16.21
C GLU A 330 0.73 20.88 -14.73
N MET A 331 1.00 22.07 -14.18
CA MET A 331 0.77 22.40 -12.79
C MET A 331 -0.58 23.08 -12.64
N LYS A 332 -1.33 22.68 -11.62
CA LYS A 332 -2.63 23.26 -11.28
C LYS A 332 -2.63 23.77 -9.85
N VAL A 333 -3.37 24.85 -9.62
CA VAL A 333 -3.66 25.35 -8.28
C VAL A 333 -4.83 24.56 -7.73
N PHE A 334 -4.62 23.95 -6.56
CA PHE A 334 -5.64 23.25 -5.80
C PHE A 334 -5.96 24.06 -4.53
N TYR A 335 -7.16 23.95 -4.02
CA TYR A 335 -7.65 24.66 -2.85
C TYR A 335 -8.16 23.66 -1.80
N ASP A 336 -7.28 23.17 -0.91
CA ASP A 336 -7.70 22.31 0.20
C ASP A 336 -6.60 22.18 1.29
N PRO A 337 -6.74 22.79 2.45
CA PRO A 337 -7.59 23.92 2.86
C PRO A 337 -7.06 25.26 2.40
N LYS A 338 -5.79 25.34 2.01
CA LYS A 338 -5.11 26.52 1.48
C LYS A 338 -4.71 26.27 0.04
N PRO A 339 -4.56 27.32 -0.78
CA PRO A 339 -4.08 27.14 -2.14
C PRO A 339 -2.66 26.52 -2.15
N TYR A 340 -2.47 25.51 -2.99
CA TYR A 340 -1.18 24.90 -3.26
C TYR A 340 -1.06 24.54 -4.74
N ILE A 341 0.15 24.47 -5.24
CA ILE A 341 0.44 24.10 -6.63
C ILE A 341 0.93 22.65 -6.65
N ALA A 342 0.34 21.84 -7.49
CA ALA A 342 0.75 20.45 -7.68
C ALA A 342 0.55 20.01 -9.14
N PRO A 343 1.17 18.90 -9.58
CA PRO A 343 0.90 18.31 -10.88
C PRO A 343 -0.61 18.06 -11.07
N ALA A 344 -1.11 18.37 -12.25
CA ALA A 344 -2.53 18.21 -12.60
C ALA A 344 -3.01 16.77 -12.49
N LYS A 345 -2.11 15.81 -12.69
CA LYS A 345 -2.36 14.37 -12.55
C LYS A 345 -1.43 13.75 -11.50
N SER A 346 -1.95 12.82 -10.72
CA SER A 346 -1.11 12.02 -9.82
C SER A 346 -0.19 11.08 -10.62
N VAL A 347 0.90 10.64 -9.99
CA VAL A 347 1.83 9.64 -10.56
C VAL A 347 1.08 8.41 -11.10
N PHE A 348 0.10 7.91 -10.33
CA PHE A 348 -0.72 6.78 -10.79
C PHE A 348 -1.54 7.13 -12.03
N MET A 349 -2.27 8.24 -12.03
CA MET A 349 -3.15 8.59 -13.16
C MET A 349 -2.36 8.80 -14.45
N GLN A 350 -1.23 9.51 -14.38
CA GLN A 350 -0.35 9.69 -15.52
C GLN A 350 0.19 8.36 -16.04
N GLY A 351 0.70 7.53 -15.13
CA GLY A 351 1.24 6.22 -15.50
C GLY A 351 0.17 5.25 -16.00
N PHE A 352 -1.05 5.31 -15.45
CA PHE A 352 -2.15 4.47 -15.90
C PHE A 352 -2.63 4.86 -17.32
N GLU A 353 -2.74 6.15 -17.63
CA GLU A 353 -3.01 6.62 -18.98
C GLU A 353 -1.92 6.18 -19.97
N ASN A 354 -0.63 6.33 -19.59
CA ASN A 354 0.48 5.87 -20.41
C ASN A 354 0.45 4.33 -20.59
N LEU A 355 0.05 3.59 -19.57
CA LEU A 355 -0.10 2.14 -19.64
C LEU A 355 -1.23 1.78 -20.61
N LEU A 356 -2.38 2.43 -20.52
CA LEU A 356 -3.51 2.23 -21.45
C LEU A 356 -3.17 2.60 -22.90
N ALA A 357 -2.34 3.61 -23.10
CA ALA A 357 -1.92 4.05 -24.45
C ALA A 357 -0.91 3.09 -25.10
N THR A 358 -0.16 2.32 -24.31
CA THR A 358 0.94 1.47 -24.80
C THR A 358 0.68 -0.03 -24.69
N VAL A 359 -0.37 -0.45 -23.97
CA VAL A 359 -0.66 -1.86 -23.69
C VAL A 359 -1.99 -2.26 -24.32
N PHE A 360 -1.92 -2.92 -25.47
CA PHE A 360 -3.10 -3.40 -26.21
C PHE A 360 -3.18 -4.93 -26.29
N SER A 361 -2.10 -5.63 -25.93
CA SER A 361 -1.97 -7.08 -26.04
C SER A 361 -1.39 -7.74 -24.79
N PHE A 362 -1.55 -9.04 -24.73
CA PHE A 362 -0.94 -9.87 -23.68
C PHE A 362 0.59 -9.77 -23.68
N GLU A 363 1.22 -9.71 -24.87
CA GLU A 363 2.67 -9.63 -25.03
C GLU A 363 3.21 -8.31 -24.45
N GLU A 364 2.48 -7.22 -24.65
CA GLU A 364 2.85 -5.89 -24.12
C GLU A 364 2.76 -5.86 -22.59
N VAL A 365 1.72 -6.47 -21.95
CA VAL A 365 1.69 -6.62 -20.49
C VAL A 365 2.87 -7.42 -19.98
N PHE A 366 3.23 -8.50 -20.67
CA PHE A 366 4.41 -9.28 -20.31
C PHE A 366 5.69 -8.45 -20.41
N ASN A 367 5.85 -7.69 -21.49
CA ASN A 367 7.00 -6.82 -21.69
C ASN A 367 7.09 -5.73 -20.59
N GLU A 368 5.96 -5.19 -20.12
CA GLU A 368 5.96 -4.23 -19.01
C GLU A 368 6.54 -4.85 -17.73
N ILE A 369 6.24 -6.11 -17.45
CA ILE A 369 6.84 -6.81 -16.30
C ILE A 369 8.34 -7.04 -16.53
N VAL A 370 8.76 -7.44 -17.71
CA VAL A 370 10.19 -7.57 -18.04
C VAL A 370 10.89 -6.21 -17.87
N GLN A 371 10.29 -5.14 -18.31
CA GLN A 371 10.82 -3.78 -18.12
C GLN A 371 10.85 -3.36 -16.64
N LEU A 372 9.92 -3.83 -15.81
CA LEU A 372 9.96 -3.61 -14.37
C LEU A 372 11.24 -4.21 -13.77
N PHE A 373 11.58 -5.44 -14.12
CA PHE A 373 12.82 -6.08 -13.65
C PHE A 373 14.08 -5.37 -14.16
N LYS A 374 14.08 -4.90 -15.40
CA LYS A 374 15.20 -4.11 -15.93
C LYS A 374 15.36 -2.78 -15.20
N TRP A 375 14.26 -2.17 -14.80
CA TRP A 375 14.25 -0.93 -14.02
C TRP A 375 14.83 -1.16 -12.61
N ILE A 376 14.46 -2.27 -11.96
CA ILE A 376 15.05 -2.71 -10.69
C ILE A 376 16.58 -2.83 -10.81
N ALA A 377 17.06 -3.50 -11.85
CA ALA A 377 18.50 -3.68 -12.06
C ALA A 377 19.25 -2.35 -12.28
N LYS A 378 18.63 -1.37 -12.95
CA LYS A 378 19.18 -0.03 -13.14
C LYS A 378 19.20 0.79 -11.85
N SER A 379 18.13 0.73 -11.07
CA SER A 379 18.01 1.50 -9.84
C SER A 379 18.93 1.01 -8.71
N GLN A 380 19.47 -0.18 -8.82
CA GLN A 380 20.54 -0.69 -7.96
C GLN A 380 21.93 -0.12 -8.32
N ASN A 381 22.06 0.62 -9.43
CA ASN A 381 23.31 1.26 -9.82
C ASN A 381 23.52 2.54 -9.00
N PRO A 382 24.66 2.71 -8.27
CA PRO A 382 24.93 3.87 -7.40
C PRO A 382 24.82 5.23 -8.09
N LEU A 383 25.03 5.30 -9.42
CA LEU A 383 24.89 6.53 -10.21
C LEU A 383 23.45 7.10 -10.22
N TYR A 384 22.44 6.27 -9.99
CA TYR A 384 21.05 6.73 -9.91
C TYR A 384 20.59 7.12 -8.50
N GLN A 385 21.35 6.79 -7.46
CA GLN A 385 21.01 7.14 -6.07
C GLN A 385 21.19 8.64 -5.77
N HIS A 386 21.99 9.37 -6.57
CA HIS A 386 22.28 10.78 -6.33
C HIS A 386 21.19 11.76 -6.77
N PHE A 387 20.19 11.34 -7.52
CA PHE A 387 19.15 12.25 -8.03
C PHE A 387 17.89 12.38 -7.16
N TYR A 388 17.80 11.66 -6.02
CA TYR A 388 16.54 11.50 -5.30
C TYR A 388 16.63 11.69 -3.78
N THR A 389 17.18 12.83 -3.37
CA THR A 389 16.94 13.33 -2.02
C THR A 389 15.60 14.05 -1.98
N LEU A 390 14.83 13.82 -0.91
CA LEU A 390 13.53 14.45 -0.61
C LEU A 390 13.54 16.00 -0.64
N GLU A 391 14.70 16.62 -0.83
CA GLU A 391 14.91 18.08 -0.83
C GLU A 391 14.38 18.78 -2.08
N ASN A 392 14.16 18.08 -3.18
CA ASN A 392 13.73 18.71 -4.44
C ASN A 392 12.21 18.90 -4.58
N PHE A 393 11.42 18.55 -3.56
CA PHE A 393 9.98 18.78 -3.52
C PHE A 393 9.54 19.67 -2.34
N ASN A 394 10.42 20.48 -1.82
CA ASN A 394 10.02 21.61 -0.98
C ASN A 394 9.40 22.70 -1.87
N VAL A 395 8.12 22.58 -2.12
CA VAL A 395 7.31 23.74 -2.49
C VAL A 395 7.10 24.53 -1.20
N GLN A 396 7.74 25.71 -1.13
CA GLN A 396 7.50 26.75 -0.15
C GLN A 396 6.01 27.10 -0.01
#